data_8858c74ba0e042b1a733f1f237fb96d5
#
_entry.id   8858c74ba0e042b1a733f1f237fb96d5
#
_cell.length_a   1.000
_cell.length_b   1.000
_cell.length_c   1.000
_cell.angle_alpha   90.00
_cell.angle_beta   90.00
_cell.angle_gamma   90.00
#
_symmetry.space_group_name_H-M   'P 1'
#
loop_
_entity.id
_entity.type
_entity.pdbx_description
1 polymer ?
#
loop_
_entity_poly.entity_id
_entity_poly.type
_entity_poly.pdbx_seq_one_letter_code
_entity_poly.pdbx_strand_id
1 'polypeptide(L)'
;RSAFDVIAGSSGSGTLGALAKTELAQLRQGIALIAAHYDRVIVDLAAGIDPAVTLFAAIEGPTLVVVTDEPTSITDAYAFIKVASMNPDTTAQDIRVVVNMADTPEAGRKTYETLSRACGNFLGLTPKLAGIIPRDTAVRDAIRHQTPLLTRSPNAAAGSAIAKIASDLAH
;
A
#
# COMPACT_ATOMS: atom_id res chain seq x y z
N ARG A 1 11.79 20.80 -11.69
CA ARG A 1 11.97 19.35 -11.99
C ARG A 1 11.25 18.58 -10.92
N SER A 2 10.41 17.60 -11.28
CA SER A 2 9.85 16.69 -10.30
C SER A 2 11.00 15.92 -9.64
N ALA A 3 10.88 15.66 -8.34
CA ALA A 3 11.89 14.90 -7.60
C ALA A 3 11.74 13.38 -7.80
N PHE A 4 10.83 12.93 -8.69
CA PHE A 4 10.56 11.53 -8.97
C PHE A 4 10.11 11.32 -10.41
N ASP A 5 10.32 10.12 -10.92
CA ASP A 5 9.83 9.64 -12.21
C ASP A 5 8.62 8.76 -12.02
N VAL A 6 7.73 8.70 -13.01
CA VAL A 6 6.50 7.90 -12.98
C VAL A 6 6.45 7.00 -14.21
N ILE A 7 6.28 5.71 -13.98
CA ILE A 7 5.89 4.77 -15.03
C ILE A 7 4.38 4.57 -14.90
N ALA A 8 3.63 5.16 -15.81
CA ALA A 8 2.18 5.06 -15.80
C ALA A 8 1.72 3.70 -16.33
N GLY A 9 0.87 3.02 -15.57
CA GLY A 9 0.12 1.87 -16.06
C GLY A 9 -1.07 2.29 -16.93
N SER A 10 -1.51 1.42 -17.83
CA SER A 10 -2.76 1.62 -18.57
C SER A 10 -3.96 1.38 -17.65
N SER A 11 -4.61 2.44 -17.21
CA SER A 11 -5.84 2.31 -16.41
C SER A 11 -6.98 1.73 -17.25
N GLY A 12 -7.71 0.78 -16.68
CA GLY A 12 -8.94 0.22 -17.28
C GLY A 12 -8.75 -0.87 -18.34
N SER A 13 -7.52 -1.26 -18.65
CA SER A 13 -7.27 -2.30 -19.66
C SER A 13 -7.42 -3.74 -19.16
N GLY A 14 -7.48 -3.96 -17.85
CA GLY A 14 -7.50 -5.33 -17.28
C GLY A 14 -6.28 -6.19 -17.65
N THR A 15 -5.31 -5.62 -18.35
CA THR A 15 -4.23 -6.32 -19.02
C THR A 15 -3.26 -7.00 -18.07
N LEU A 16 -2.98 -6.44 -16.90
CA LEU A 16 -2.08 -7.08 -15.93
C LEU A 16 -2.63 -8.41 -15.41
N GLY A 17 -3.95 -8.49 -15.16
CA GLY A 17 -4.61 -9.75 -14.77
C GLY A 17 -4.69 -10.79 -15.89
N ALA A 18 -4.57 -10.35 -17.14
CA ALA A 18 -4.61 -11.22 -18.33
C ALA A 18 -3.21 -11.70 -18.77
N LEU A 19 -2.14 -11.14 -18.21
CA LEU A 19 -0.77 -11.53 -18.59
C LEU A 19 -0.45 -12.96 -18.11
N ALA A 20 0.27 -13.68 -18.95
CA ALA A 20 0.82 -14.98 -18.58
C ALA A 20 1.86 -14.82 -17.46
N LYS A 21 2.04 -15.86 -16.65
CA LYS A 21 3.02 -15.84 -15.54
C LYS A 21 4.44 -15.49 -16.01
N THR A 22 4.81 -15.88 -17.22
CA THR A 22 6.10 -15.57 -17.83
C THR A 22 6.26 -14.08 -18.13
N GLU A 23 5.20 -13.43 -18.61
CA GLU A 23 5.20 -11.99 -18.90
C GLU A 23 5.24 -11.16 -17.63
N LEU A 24 4.51 -11.59 -16.59
CA LEU A 24 4.57 -10.98 -15.27
C LEU A 24 5.97 -11.11 -14.65
N ALA A 25 6.63 -12.25 -14.82
CA ALA A 25 8.00 -12.45 -14.34
C ALA A 25 9.00 -11.54 -15.09
N GLN A 26 8.86 -11.38 -16.40
CA GLN A 26 9.66 -10.46 -17.21
C GLN A 26 9.45 -9.01 -16.78
N LEU A 27 8.21 -8.60 -16.54
CA LEU A 27 7.89 -7.26 -16.06
C LEU A 27 8.53 -6.99 -14.68
N ARG A 28 8.41 -7.97 -13.77
CA ARG A 28 9.07 -7.89 -12.45
C ARG A 28 10.59 -7.71 -12.58
N GLN A 29 11.22 -8.48 -13.46
CA GLN A 29 12.66 -8.37 -13.71
C GLN A 29 13.02 -7.00 -14.31
N GLY A 30 12.23 -6.48 -15.23
CA GLY A 30 12.40 -5.14 -15.79
C GLY A 30 12.32 -4.04 -14.72
N ILE A 31 11.33 -4.13 -13.81
CA ILE A 31 11.20 -3.20 -12.69
C ILE A 31 12.43 -3.29 -11.76
N ALA A 32 12.91 -4.50 -11.46
CA ALA A 32 14.10 -4.68 -10.62
C ALA A 32 15.36 -4.05 -11.24
N LEU A 33 15.53 -4.15 -12.56
CA LEU A 33 16.64 -3.49 -13.27
C LEU A 33 16.57 -1.97 -13.19
N ILE A 34 15.38 -1.42 -13.35
CA ILE A 34 15.16 0.04 -13.23
C ILE A 34 15.36 0.48 -11.78
N ALA A 35 14.88 -0.29 -10.81
CA ALA A 35 14.97 0.00 -9.38
C ALA A 35 16.41 0.21 -8.91
N ALA A 36 17.38 -0.47 -9.52
CA ALA A 36 18.80 -0.32 -9.20
C ALA A 36 19.36 1.11 -9.43
N HIS A 37 18.63 1.96 -10.14
CA HIS A 37 19.03 3.35 -10.45
C HIS A 37 18.30 4.39 -9.59
N TYR A 38 17.47 3.94 -8.63
CA TYR A 38 16.67 4.82 -7.77
C TYR A 38 16.91 4.50 -6.30
N ASP A 39 16.90 5.51 -5.46
CA ASP A 39 17.00 5.32 -4.00
C ASP A 39 15.77 4.56 -3.45
N ARG A 40 14.62 4.73 -4.10
CA ARG A 40 13.34 4.09 -3.73
C ARG A 40 12.46 3.90 -4.94
N VAL A 41 11.74 2.78 -4.94
CA VAL A 41 10.69 2.49 -5.92
C VAL A 41 9.41 2.17 -5.16
N ILE A 42 8.32 2.79 -5.57
CA ILE A 42 6.98 2.52 -5.05
C ILE A 42 6.19 1.86 -6.16
N VAL A 43 5.69 0.66 -5.90
CA VAL A 43 4.80 -0.05 -6.82
C VAL A 43 3.37 0.11 -6.31
N ASP A 44 2.55 0.86 -7.06
CA ASP A 44 1.13 1.04 -6.75
C ASP A 44 0.34 -0.14 -7.33
N LEU A 45 -0.25 -0.94 -6.45
CA LEU A 45 -0.99 -2.15 -6.80
C LEU A 45 -2.49 -1.92 -6.62
N ALA A 46 -3.27 -2.42 -7.57
CA ALA A 46 -4.72 -2.44 -7.45
C ALA A 46 -5.16 -3.26 -6.22
N ALA A 47 -6.32 -2.93 -5.66
CA ALA A 47 -6.95 -3.76 -4.64
C ALA A 47 -7.28 -5.16 -5.20
N GLY A 48 -7.16 -6.19 -4.37
CA GLY A 48 -7.50 -7.56 -4.74
C GLY A 48 -6.40 -8.57 -4.45
N ILE A 49 -6.64 -9.80 -4.91
CA ILE A 49 -5.76 -10.96 -4.70
C ILE A 49 -5.32 -11.60 -6.02
N ASP A 50 -5.41 -10.86 -7.11
CA ASP A 50 -5.02 -11.35 -8.43
C ASP A 50 -3.54 -11.78 -8.47
N PRO A 51 -3.18 -12.73 -9.35
CA PRO A 51 -1.79 -13.21 -9.47
C PRO A 51 -0.77 -12.09 -9.67
N ALA A 52 -1.13 -11.03 -10.41
CA ALA A 52 -0.26 -9.88 -10.60
C ALA A 52 0.00 -9.14 -9.27
N VAL A 53 -1.05 -8.88 -8.49
CA VAL A 53 -0.95 -8.20 -7.19
C VAL A 53 -0.06 -9.01 -6.24
N THR A 54 -0.29 -10.31 -6.13
CA THR A 54 0.50 -11.19 -5.24
C THR A 54 1.95 -11.33 -5.68
N LEU A 55 2.21 -11.37 -6.99
CA LEU A 55 3.57 -11.45 -7.54
C LEU A 55 4.37 -10.15 -7.25
N PHE A 56 3.74 -8.99 -7.46
CA PHE A 56 4.41 -7.71 -7.23
C PHE A 56 4.52 -7.38 -5.73
N ALA A 57 3.58 -7.81 -4.92
CA ALA A 57 3.69 -7.70 -3.46
C ALA A 57 4.82 -8.57 -2.87
N ALA A 58 5.30 -9.57 -3.62
CA ALA A 58 6.45 -10.40 -3.24
C ALA A 58 7.81 -9.78 -3.65
N ILE A 59 7.85 -8.54 -4.16
CA ILE A 59 9.09 -7.82 -4.39
C ILE A 59 9.71 -7.45 -3.04
N GLU A 60 11.03 -7.43 -3.00
CA GLU A 60 11.81 -7.09 -1.81
C GLU A 60 11.42 -5.72 -1.25
N GLY A 61 11.15 -5.65 0.05
CA GLY A 61 10.75 -4.42 0.74
C GLY A 61 9.42 -4.55 1.50
N PRO A 62 9.02 -3.53 2.26
CA PRO A 62 7.78 -3.53 3.01
C PRO A 62 6.55 -3.43 2.09
N THR A 63 5.55 -4.25 2.37
CA THR A 63 4.24 -4.16 1.72
C THR A 63 3.29 -3.36 2.60
N LEU A 64 2.82 -2.23 2.09
CA LEU A 64 1.84 -1.39 2.79
C LEU A 64 0.42 -1.80 2.39
N VAL A 65 -0.33 -2.33 3.34
CA VAL A 65 -1.75 -2.65 3.18
C VAL A 65 -2.56 -1.46 3.69
N VAL A 66 -3.19 -0.75 2.76
CA VAL A 66 -4.02 0.43 3.08
C VAL A 66 -5.45 -0.01 3.35
N VAL A 67 -5.99 0.36 4.50
CA VAL A 67 -7.34 -0.02 4.95
C VAL A 67 -8.10 1.18 5.48
N THR A 68 -9.42 1.18 5.28
CA THR A 68 -10.36 2.11 5.92
C THR A 68 -11.20 1.38 6.97
N ASP A 69 -12.03 2.10 7.70
CA ASP A 69 -12.99 1.54 8.67
C ASP A 69 -14.19 0.82 8.03
N GLU A 70 -14.28 0.83 6.71
CA GLU A 70 -15.32 0.11 5.98
C GLU A 70 -15.14 -1.42 6.11
N PRO A 71 -16.21 -2.18 6.43
CA PRO A 71 -16.13 -3.63 6.60
C PRO A 71 -15.56 -4.35 5.38
N THR A 72 -15.88 -3.90 4.17
CA THR A 72 -15.35 -4.44 2.91
C THR A 72 -13.84 -4.25 2.82
N SER A 73 -13.35 -3.05 3.15
CA SER A 73 -11.92 -2.74 3.14
C SER A 73 -11.13 -3.61 4.12
N ILE A 74 -11.66 -3.85 5.31
CA ILE A 74 -11.04 -4.73 6.32
C ILE A 74 -11.01 -6.19 5.82
N THR A 75 -12.11 -6.65 5.19
CA THR A 75 -12.21 -8.01 4.64
C THR A 75 -11.22 -8.22 3.50
N ASP A 76 -11.11 -7.26 2.58
CA ASP A 76 -10.18 -7.32 1.44
C ASP A 76 -8.72 -7.29 1.90
N ALA A 77 -8.41 -6.43 2.88
CA ALA A 77 -7.09 -6.39 3.50
C ALA A 77 -6.73 -7.73 4.16
N TYR A 78 -7.65 -8.34 4.90
CA TYR A 78 -7.45 -9.67 5.48
C TYR A 78 -7.24 -10.74 4.41
N ALA A 79 -8.05 -10.73 3.34
CA ALA A 79 -7.92 -11.70 2.24
C ALA A 79 -6.54 -11.58 1.56
N PHE A 80 -6.08 -10.35 1.31
CA PHE A 80 -4.75 -10.11 0.77
C PHE A 80 -3.64 -10.64 1.68
N ILE A 81 -3.67 -10.26 2.98
CA ILE A 81 -2.67 -10.71 3.97
C ILE A 81 -2.65 -12.24 4.05
N LYS A 82 -3.81 -12.90 4.04
CA LYS A 82 -3.92 -14.36 4.04
C LYS A 82 -3.22 -14.96 2.82
N VAL A 83 -3.54 -14.50 1.61
CA VAL A 83 -2.94 -15.03 0.37
C VAL A 83 -1.43 -14.77 0.36
N ALA A 84 -1.00 -13.58 0.75
CA ALA A 84 0.41 -13.22 0.84
C ALA A 84 1.16 -14.11 1.84
N SER A 85 0.59 -14.40 3.02
CA SER A 85 1.21 -15.24 4.04
C SER A 85 1.31 -16.73 3.67
N MET A 86 0.49 -17.18 2.72
CA MET A 86 0.50 -18.58 2.24
C MET A 86 1.47 -18.80 1.07
N ASN A 87 2.03 -17.76 0.50
CA ASN A 87 2.96 -17.89 -0.61
C ASN A 87 4.39 -18.16 -0.09
N PRO A 88 4.99 -19.33 -0.37
CA PRO A 88 6.33 -19.69 0.11
C PRO A 88 7.44 -18.80 -0.46
N ASP A 89 7.19 -18.14 -1.61
CA ASP A 89 8.15 -17.21 -2.22
C ASP A 89 8.17 -15.83 -1.52
N THR A 90 7.21 -15.60 -0.65
CA THR A 90 7.14 -14.41 0.19
C THR A 90 7.81 -14.70 1.53
N THR A 91 9.14 -14.61 1.55
CA THR A 91 9.91 -14.69 2.81
C THR A 91 9.41 -13.62 3.77
N ALA A 92 8.90 -14.04 4.94
CA ALA A 92 8.55 -13.23 6.13
C ALA A 92 8.26 -11.76 5.76
N GLN A 93 7.18 -11.55 5.02
CA GLN A 93 6.88 -10.22 4.48
C GLN A 93 6.76 -9.23 5.61
N ASP A 94 7.49 -8.15 5.49
CA ASP A 94 7.26 -6.97 6.33
C ASP A 94 5.95 -6.30 5.89
N ILE A 95 4.82 -6.98 6.20
CA ILE A 95 3.49 -6.45 5.95
C ILE A 95 3.18 -5.41 7.02
N ARG A 96 2.92 -4.20 6.58
CA ARG A 96 2.55 -3.08 7.45
C ARG A 96 1.19 -2.54 7.05
N VAL A 97 0.36 -2.21 8.05
CA VAL A 97 -0.98 -1.67 7.84
C VAL A 97 -0.95 -0.15 7.95
N VAL A 98 -1.53 0.51 6.97
CA VAL A 98 -1.82 1.95 7.01
C VAL A 98 -3.34 2.11 7.09
N VAL A 99 -3.84 2.68 8.20
CA VAL A 99 -5.25 3.03 8.28
C VAL A 99 -5.44 4.40 7.66
N ASN A 100 -6.26 4.48 6.62
CA ASN A 100 -6.53 5.72 5.89
C ASN A 100 -7.91 6.28 6.22
N MET A 101 -8.07 7.59 6.09
CA MET A 101 -9.32 8.32 6.28
C MET A 101 -9.96 8.12 7.67
N ALA A 102 -9.15 7.94 8.70
CA ALA A 102 -9.63 7.79 10.06
C ALA A 102 -10.29 9.09 10.57
N ASP A 103 -11.51 8.99 11.12
CA ASP A 103 -12.21 10.15 11.66
C ASP A 103 -11.55 10.66 12.96
N THR A 104 -11.03 9.75 13.77
CA THR A 104 -10.20 10.07 14.96
C THR A 104 -9.03 9.08 15.04
N PRO A 105 -7.96 9.43 15.80
CA PRO A 105 -6.87 8.49 16.05
C PRO A 105 -7.33 7.17 16.71
N GLU A 106 -8.31 7.27 17.62
CA GLU A 106 -8.90 6.11 18.32
C GLU A 106 -9.67 5.22 17.37
N ALA A 107 -10.49 5.80 16.47
CA ALA A 107 -11.20 5.05 15.43
C ALA A 107 -10.21 4.32 14.52
N GLY A 108 -9.15 5.00 14.08
CA GLY A 108 -8.10 4.39 13.29
C GLY A 108 -7.39 3.25 14.01
N ARG A 109 -7.09 3.40 15.29
CA ARG A 109 -6.51 2.34 16.12
C ARG A 109 -7.43 1.13 16.23
N LYS A 110 -8.74 1.36 16.45
CA LYS A 110 -9.75 0.30 16.51
C LYS A 110 -9.84 -0.48 15.18
N THR A 111 -9.77 0.20 14.05
CA THR A 111 -9.74 -0.42 12.71
C THR A 111 -8.52 -1.34 12.59
N TYR A 112 -7.34 -0.86 12.93
CA TYR A 112 -6.12 -1.67 12.94
C TYR A 112 -6.24 -2.89 13.87
N GLU A 113 -6.70 -2.70 15.10
CA GLU A 113 -6.86 -3.78 16.09
C GLU A 113 -7.83 -4.87 15.60
N THR A 114 -8.90 -4.48 14.90
CA THR A 114 -9.85 -5.42 14.31
C THR A 114 -9.18 -6.31 13.28
N LEU A 115 -8.45 -5.73 12.32
CA LEU A 115 -7.70 -6.48 11.31
C LEU A 115 -6.59 -7.33 11.93
N SER A 116 -5.79 -6.72 12.81
CA SER A 116 -4.67 -7.39 13.49
C SER A 116 -5.11 -8.59 14.31
N ARG A 117 -6.23 -8.49 15.04
CA ARG A 117 -6.82 -9.59 15.80
C ARG A 117 -7.29 -10.73 14.90
N ALA A 118 -7.92 -10.41 13.77
CA ALA A 118 -8.32 -11.42 12.80
C ALA A 118 -7.10 -12.16 12.23
N CYS A 119 -6.04 -11.43 11.86
CA CYS A 119 -4.80 -12.02 11.40
C CYS A 119 -4.13 -12.88 12.48
N GLY A 120 -4.06 -12.41 13.72
CA GLY A 120 -3.51 -13.18 14.84
C GLY A 120 -4.26 -14.49 15.10
N ASN A 121 -5.59 -14.41 15.13
CA ASN A 121 -6.43 -15.58 15.45
C ASN A 121 -6.45 -16.65 14.35
N PHE A 122 -6.42 -16.26 13.10
CA PHE A 122 -6.64 -17.19 11.97
C PHE A 122 -5.39 -17.46 11.12
N LEU A 123 -4.40 -16.56 11.15
CA LEU A 123 -3.20 -16.70 10.33
C LEU A 123 -1.92 -16.86 11.16
N GLY A 124 -2.02 -16.67 12.49
CA GLY A 124 -0.86 -16.75 13.40
C GLY A 124 0.17 -15.61 13.18
N LEU A 125 -0.22 -14.52 12.53
CA LEU A 125 0.64 -13.38 12.27
C LEU A 125 -0.02 -12.06 12.71
N THR A 126 0.80 -11.09 13.07
CA THR A 126 0.32 -9.76 13.47
C THR A 126 1.03 -8.72 12.62
N PRO A 127 0.37 -8.14 11.60
CA PRO A 127 0.96 -7.12 10.77
C PRO A 127 1.26 -5.86 11.61
N LYS A 128 2.37 -5.19 11.34
CA LYS A 128 2.73 -3.95 12.06
C LYS A 128 1.85 -2.79 11.62
N LEU A 129 1.53 -1.87 12.54
CA LEU A 129 0.91 -0.59 12.19
C LEU A 129 1.99 0.35 11.65
N ALA A 130 1.92 0.75 10.38
CA ALA A 130 2.78 1.77 9.81
C ALA A 130 2.32 3.19 10.19
N GLY A 131 1.01 3.40 10.24
CA GLY A 131 0.46 4.68 10.67
C GLY A 131 -1.04 4.83 10.43
N ILE A 132 -1.58 5.92 10.95
CA ILE A 132 -2.98 6.30 10.80
C ILE A 132 -3.03 7.66 10.12
N ILE A 133 -3.68 7.73 8.96
CA ILE A 133 -3.87 8.96 8.19
C ILE A 133 -5.29 9.47 8.48
N PRO A 134 -5.42 10.66 9.04
CA PRO A 134 -6.73 11.21 9.36
C PRO A 134 -7.50 11.60 8.09
N ARG A 135 -8.83 11.60 8.19
CA ARG A 135 -9.70 12.20 7.18
C ARG A 135 -9.42 13.71 7.15
N ASP A 136 -9.04 14.20 5.98
CA ASP A 136 -8.63 15.60 5.80
C ASP A 136 -9.23 16.18 4.53
N THR A 137 -9.92 17.30 4.66
CA THR A 137 -10.55 18.00 3.53
C THR A 137 -9.52 18.57 2.56
N ALA A 138 -8.31 18.87 3.03
CA ALA A 138 -7.20 19.33 2.19
C ALA A 138 -6.83 18.31 1.11
N VAL A 139 -7.01 17.00 1.36
CA VAL A 139 -6.79 15.94 0.36
C VAL A 139 -7.74 16.11 -0.83
N ARG A 140 -9.04 16.31 -0.56
CA ARG A 140 -10.04 16.52 -1.63
C ARG A 140 -9.74 17.79 -2.42
N ASP A 141 -9.32 18.84 -1.73
CA ASP A 141 -8.96 20.11 -2.37
C ASP A 141 -7.73 19.94 -3.28
N ALA A 142 -6.70 19.24 -2.82
CA ALA A 142 -5.52 18.93 -3.60
C ALA A 142 -5.86 18.12 -4.88
N ILE A 143 -6.72 17.11 -4.76
CA ILE A 143 -7.19 16.28 -5.88
C ILE A 143 -7.94 17.15 -6.91
N ARG A 144 -8.87 18.01 -6.47
CA ARG A 144 -9.63 18.89 -7.36
C ARG A 144 -8.74 19.85 -8.17
N HIS A 145 -7.61 20.24 -7.59
CA HIS A 145 -6.67 21.15 -8.24
C HIS A 145 -5.49 20.42 -8.92
N GLN A 146 -5.54 19.08 -8.94
CA GLN A 146 -4.49 18.26 -9.56
C GLN A 146 -3.08 18.63 -9.06
N THR A 147 -2.98 18.94 -7.79
CA THR A 147 -1.73 19.36 -7.14
C THR A 147 -1.42 18.42 -5.98
N PRO A 148 -0.15 18.01 -5.79
CA PRO A 148 0.22 17.18 -4.65
C PRO A 148 -0.15 17.83 -3.31
N LEU A 149 -0.67 17.01 -2.36
CA LEU A 149 -1.12 17.49 -1.06
C LEU A 149 -0.06 18.32 -0.33
N LEU A 150 1.17 17.84 -0.27
CA LEU A 150 2.27 18.52 0.44
C LEU A 150 2.68 19.85 -0.20
N THR A 151 2.44 20.01 -1.51
CA THR A 151 2.68 21.26 -2.22
C THR A 151 1.55 22.25 -1.97
N ARG A 152 0.30 21.78 -2.02
CA ARG A 152 -0.87 22.63 -1.89
C ARG A 152 -1.18 23.02 -0.45
N SER A 153 -1.03 22.08 0.47
CA SER A 153 -1.35 22.24 1.89
C SER A 153 -0.24 21.59 2.75
N PRO A 154 0.93 22.24 2.87
CA PRO A 154 2.10 21.67 3.55
C PRO A 154 1.84 21.29 5.01
N ASN A 155 0.89 21.96 5.67
CA ASN A 155 0.54 21.73 7.08
C ASN A 155 -0.70 20.84 7.26
N ALA A 156 -1.17 20.18 6.21
CA ALA A 156 -2.30 19.27 6.28
C ALA A 156 -2.01 18.11 7.24
N ALA A 157 -2.96 17.74 8.09
CA ALA A 157 -2.80 16.66 9.05
C ALA A 157 -2.52 15.30 8.35
N ALA A 158 -3.20 15.03 7.25
CA ALA A 158 -2.94 13.86 6.42
C ALA A 158 -1.52 13.90 5.83
N GLY A 159 -1.04 15.06 5.38
CA GLY A 159 0.31 15.24 4.87
C GLY A 159 1.38 14.94 5.91
N SER A 160 1.19 15.44 7.13
CA SER A 160 2.09 15.20 8.27
C SER A 160 2.14 13.71 8.65
N ALA A 161 0.98 13.03 8.65
CA ALA A 161 0.91 11.59 8.91
C ALA A 161 1.65 10.78 7.83
N ILE A 162 1.46 11.12 6.56
CA ILE A 162 2.15 10.46 5.42
C ILE A 162 3.67 10.69 5.53
N ALA A 163 4.10 11.91 5.83
CA ALA A 163 5.53 12.23 5.99
C ALA A 163 6.17 11.41 7.12
N LYS A 164 5.46 11.23 8.24
CA LYS A 164 5.92 10.37 9.33
C LYS A 164 6.05 8.91 8.89
N ILE A 165 5.03 8.36 8.24
CA ILE A 165 5.09 6.98 7.70
C ILE A 165 6.29 6.83 6.76
N ALA A 166 6.49 7.78 5.86
CA ALA A 166 7.62 7.76 4.93
C ALA A 166 8.98 7.79 5.64
N SER A 167 9.11 8.59 6.71
CA SER A 167 10.31 8.64 7.55
C SER A 167 10.57 7.30 8.25
N ASP A 168 9.53 6.69 8.82
CA ASP A 168 9.63 5.41 9.54
C ASP A 168 9.94 4.21 8.61
N LEU A 169 9.64 4.35 7.32
CA LEU A 169 9.99 3.38 6.25
C LEU A 169 11.42 3.59 5.73
N ALA A 170 12.05 4.71 6.05
CA ALA A 170 13.38 5.05 5.56
C ALA A 170 14.52 4.42 6.37
N HIS A 171 14.17 3.90 7.52
CA HIS A 171 15.06 3.25 8.50
C HIS A 171 14.71 1.78 8.66
#